data_7b956bf41143f0e0c24302c1bbae1385
#
_entry.id   7b956bf41143f0e0c24302c1bbae1385
#
_cell.length_a   1.000
_cell.length_b   1.000
_cell.length_c   1.000
_cell.angle_alpha   90.00
_cell.angle_beta   90.00
_cell.angle_gamma   90.00
#
_symmetry.space_group_name_H-M   'P 1'
#
loop_
_entity.id
_entity.type
_entity.pdbx_description
1 polymer ?
#
loop_
_entity_poly.entity_id
_entity_poly.type
_entity_poly.pdbx_seq_one_letter_code
_entity_poly.pdbx_strand_id
1 'polypeptide(L)'
;FQDKGRFHMQHLGVTPGGCMDLDSFLIGNALVGNHLNEGALEFAYQGPLLKLIGGKTKIAITGNVLFQIIKSNSKIINGECNRSYDLKEGDTIDILATKQSAYGYMALEGGFDIKPFCNSVSVLARAKIGPNGGKKININEKIYIKRNSKSEKNFVAQFKNSNNNNTIR
;
A
#
# COMPACT_ATOMS: atom_id res chain seq x y z
N PHE A 1 2.37 -7.50 -3.11
CA PHE A 1 2.88 -6.15 -3.35
C PHE A 1 2.60 -5.74 -4.78
N GLN A 2 2.43 -4.44 -5.01
CA GLN A 2 2.23 -3.86 -6.33
C GLN A 2 3.05 -2.55 -6.45
N ASP A 3 3.45 -2.28 -7.70
CA ASP A 3 3.96 -1.00 -8.19
C ASP A 3 3.25 -0.67 -9.51
N LYS A 4 3.80 0.15 -10.38
CA LYS A 4 3.23 0.40 -11.72
C LYS A 4 3.35 -0.78 -12.70
N GLY A 5 4.00 -1.85 -12.28
CA GLY A 5 4.24 -3.05 -13.10
C GLY A 5 5.58 -3.05 -13.84
N ARG A 6 5.83 -4.15 -14.55
CA ARG A 6 7.04 -4.39 -15.35
C ARG A 6 6.77 -4.11 -16.81
N PHE A 7 7.52 -3.18 -17.37
CA PHE A 7 7.38 -2.78 -18.76
C PHE A 7 8.43 -3.47 -19.65
N HIS A 8 8.17 -3.48 -20.94
CA HIS A 8 9.09 -3.99 -21.99
C HIS A 8 9.39 -5.50 -21.89
N MET A 9 8.50 -6.29 -21.28
CA MET A 9 8.65 -7.74 -21.14
C MET A 9 7.60 -8.52 -21.95
N GLN A 10 6.73 -7.85 -22.70
CA GLN A 10 5.64 -8.46 -23.46
C GLN A 10 6.15 -9.41 -24.55
N HIS A 11 7.31 -9.12 -25.13
CA HIS A 11 7.97 -9.98 -26.13
C HIS A 11 8.38 -11.36 -25.57
N LEU A 12 8.46 -11.48 -24.25
CA LEU A 12 8.70 -12.74 -23.54
C LEU A 12 7.40 -13.38 -23.02
N GLY A 13 6.23 -12.85 -23.41
CA GLY A 13 4.94 -13.32 -22.93
C GLY A 13 4.61 -12.92 -21.48
N VAL A 14 5.38 -11.99 -20.88
CA VAL A 14 5.17 -11.53 -19.53
C VAL A 14 4.29 -10.28 -19.54
N THR A 15 3.14 -10.35 -18.87
CA THR A 15 2.25 -9.21 -18.72
C THR A 15 2.86 -8.16 -17.79
N PRO A 16 2.56 -6.85 -17.96
CA PRO A 16 3.09 -5.81 -17.11
C PRO A 16 2.75 -6.01 -15.62
N GLY A 17 1.54 -6.47 -15.30
CA GLY A 17 1.03 -6.47 -13.95
C GLY A 17 0.82 -5.03 -13.45
N GLY A 18 1.01 -4.82 -12.17
CA GLY A 18 0.89 -3.50 -11.53
C GLY A 18 -0.39 -3.37 -10.71
N CYS A 19 -0.51 -2.22 -10.06
CA CYS A 19 -1.65 -1.89 -9.21
C CYS A 19 -2.95 -1.79 -10.02
N MET A 20 -4.07 -2.15 -9.38
CA MET A 20 -5.39 -2.13 -10.02
C MET A 20 -6.03 -0.74 -10.01
N ASP A 21 -5.72 0.09 -9.02
CA ASP A 21 -6.15 1.47 -8.91
C ASP A 21 -4.91 2.38 -8.78
N LEU A 22 -4.53 2.95 -9.93
CA LEU A 22 -3.32 3.75 -10.02
C LEU A 22 -3.39 5.03 -9.17
N ASP A 23 -4.55 5.69 -9.12
CA ASP A 23 -4.70 6.94 -8.39
C ASP A 23 -4.55 6.72 -6.89
N SER A 24 -5.24 5.74 -6.33
CA SER A 24 -5.09 5.37 -4.91
C SER A 24 -3.66 4.95 -4.58
N PHE A 25 -3.00 4.19 -5.45
CA PHE A 25 -1.60 3.80 -5.28
C PHE A 25 -0.66 5.01 -5.24
N LEU A 26 -0.80 5.96 -6.18
CA LEU A 26 0.04 7.16 -6.25
C LEU A 26 -0.17 8.08 -5.05
N ILE A 27 -1.43 8.29 -4.64
CA ILE A 27 -1.79 9.10 -3.48
C ILE A 27 -1.16 8.52 -2.21
N GLY A 28 -1.24 7.21 -2.03
CA GLY A 28 -0.64 6.53 -0.88
C GLY A 28 0.86 6.81 -0.76
N ASN A 29 1.59 6.66 -1.85
CA ASN A 29 3.02 6.95 -1.89
C ASN A 29 3.34 8.43 -1.64
N ALA A 30 2.59 9.34 -2.22
CA ALA A 30 2.76 10.78 -2.00
C ALA A 30 2.55 11.16 -0.52
N LEU A 31 1.55 10.57 0.15
CA LEU A 31 1.22 10.85 1.55
C LEU A 31 2.31 10.44 2.55
N VAL A 32 3.13 9.46 2.20
CA VAL A 32 4.27 9.04 3.02
C VAL A 32 5.61 9.58 2.51
N GLY A 33 5.60 10.45 1.49
CA GLY A 33 6.80 11.08 0.94
C GLY A 33 7.68 10.15 0.12
N ASN A 34 7.14 9.07 -0.42
CA ASN A 34 7.84 8.14 -1.28
C ASN A 34 7.96 8.65 -2.72
N HIS A 35 8.87 8.01 -3.48
CA HIS A 35 8.77 8.05 -4.93
C HIS A 35 7.43 7.44 -5.38
N LEU A 36 6.78 8.04 -6.38
CA LEU A 36 5.42 7.66 -6.81
C LEU A 36 5.30 6.20 -7.33
N ASN A 37 6.42 5.55 -7.63
CA ASN A 37 6.44 4.13 -8.01
C ASN A 37 7.04 3.22 -6.92
N GLU A 38 7.14 3.67 -5.68
CA GLU A 38 7.57 2.80 -4.58
C GLU A 38 6.52 1.71 -4.34
N GLY A 39 6.97 0.48 -4.11
CA GLY A 39 6.06 -0.65 -3.91
C GLY A 39 5.14 -0.47 -2.70
N ALA A 40 3.86 -0.74 -2.88
CA ALA A 40 2.84 -0.71 -1.84
C ALA A 40 2.16 -2.07 -1.66
N LEU A 41 1.57 -2.27 -0.51
CA LEU A 41 0.72 -3.43 -0.26
C LEU A 41 -0.67 -3.16 -0.84
N GLU A 42 -1.07 -3.96 -1.83
CA GLU A 42 -2.42 -3.98 -2.39
C GLU A 42 -3.22 -5.10 -1.73
N PHE A 43 -4.45 -4.82 -1.38
CA PHE A 43 -5.39 -5.81 -0.84
C PHE A 43 -6.76 -5.62 -1.46
N ALA A 44 -7.55 -6.71 -1.49
CA ALA A 44 -8.89 -6.72 -2.05
C ALA A 44 -9.88 -7.25 -1.02
N TYR A 45 -11.02 -6.58 -0.88
CA TYR A 45 -12.12 -6.88 0.03
C TYR A 45 -11.75 -6.81 1.52
N GLN A 46 -10.75 -7.55 1.96
CA GLN A 46 -10.21 -7.56 3.31
C GLN A 46 -8.68 -7.46 3.24
N GLY A 47 -8.10 -6.66 4.12
CA GLY A 47 -6.65 -6.54 4.23
C GLY A 47 -6.07 -7.35 5.39
N PRO A 48 -4.76 -7.28 5.57
CA PRO A 48 -4.09 -7.98 6.65
C PRO A 48 -4.19 -7.25 7.99
N LEU A 49 -4.00 -8.03 9.06
CA LEU A 49 -3.62 -7.54 10.37
C LEU A 49 -2.08 -7.49 10.43
N LEU A 50 -1.50 -6.32 10.62
CA LEU A 50 -0.05 -6.11 10.61
C LEU A 50 0.41 -5.48 11.92
N LYS A 51 1.43 -6.05 12.55
CA LYS A 51 2.05 -5.51 13.76
C LYS A 51 3.45 -5.00 13.45
N LEU A 52 3.77 -3.78 13.89
CA LEU A 52 5.13 -3.26 13.81
C LEU A 52 5.98 -3.86 14.95
N ILE A 53 7.00 -4.64 14.57
CA ILE A 53 7.82 -5.40 15.52
C ILE A 53 8.99 -4.56 16.08
N GLY A 54 9.41 -3.53 15.36
CA GLY A 54 10.51 -2.69 15.82
C GLY A 54 10.57 -1.35 15.13
N GLY A 55 11.09 -0.35 15.85
CA GLY A 55 11.30 1.00 15.32
C GLY A 55 10.04 1.85 15.20
N LYS A 56 10.07 2.78 14.28
CA LYS A 56 8.97 3.67 13.93
C LYS A 56 8.86 3.78 12.42
N THR A 57 7.67 4.01 11.92
CA THR A 57 7.41 4.26 10.49
C THR A 57 6.16 5.11 10.30
N LYS A 58 6.01 5.65 9.11
CA LYS A 58 4.79 6.34 8.68
C LYS A 58 4.09 5.50 7.63
N ILE A 59 2.77 5.45 7.72
CA ILE A 59 1.93 4.75 6.74
C ILE A 59 0.83 5.66 6.21
N ALA A 60 0.31 5.31 5.05
CA ALA A 60 -0.96 5.82 4.54
C ALA A 60 -1.79 4.68 3.99
N ILE A 61 -3.10 4.73 4.28
CA ILE A 61 -4.10 3.84 3.68
C ILE A 61 -4.92 4.65 2.69
N THR A 62 -5.05 4.13 1.46
CA THR A 62 -5.80 4.77 0.38
C THR A 62 -6.79 3.79 -0.27
N GLY A 63 -7.72 4.35 -1.06
CA GLY A 63 -8.93 3.65 -1.48
C GLY A 63 -10.09 3.94 -0.51
N ASN A 64 -11.17 3.21 -0.63
CA ASN A 64 -12.31 3.30 0.31
C ASN A 64 -12.27 2.13 1.29
N VAL A 65 -11.51 2.29 2.38
CA VAL A 65 -11.11 1.21 3.29
C VAL A 65 -11.56 1.52 4.72
N LEU A 66 -12.08 0.52 5.39
CA LEU A 66 -12.34 0.54 6.83
C LEU A 66 -11.16 -0.12 7.54
N PHE A 67 -10.49 0.62 8.41
CA PHE A 67 -9.36 0.13 9.18
C PHE A 67 -9.25 0.80 10.54
N GLN A 68 -8.50 0.18 11.43
CA GLN A 68 -8.19 0.72 12.74
C GLN A 68 -6.70 0.56 13.05
N ILE A 69 -6.20 1.46 13.88
CA ILE A 69 -4.85 1.40 14.44
C ILE A 69 -4.98 1.11 15.92
N ILE A 70 -4.45 -0.01 16.34
CA ILE A 70 -4.40 -0.42 17.74
C ILE A 70 -3.01 -0.07 18.26
N LYS A 71 -2.96 0.91 19.13
CA LYS A 71 -1.70 1.35 19.73
C LYS A 71 -1.16 0.33 20.72
N SER A 72 0.12 0.34 20.98
CA SER A 72 0.79 -0.54 21.95
C SER A 72 0.21 -0.48 23.37
N ASN A 73 -0.45 0.62 23.73
CA ASN A 73 -1.20 0.78 24.98
C ASN A 73 -2.67 0.38 24.88
N SER A 74 -3.05 -0.38 23.88
CA SER A 74 -4.41 -0.87 23.59
C SER A 74 -5.43 0.22 23.20
N LYS A 75 -5.01 1.46 22.98
CA LYS A 75 -5.89 2.50 22.46
C LYS A 75 -6.21 2.22 21.00
N ILE A 76 -7.48 2.19 20.65
CA ILE A 76 -7.96 2.01 19.28
C ILE A 76 -8.25 3.37 18.65
N ILE A 77 -7.77 3.57 17.44
CA ILE A 77 -8.01 4.74 16.60
C ILE A 77 -8.66 4.25 15.32
N ASN A 78 -9.89 4.68 15.05
CA ASN A 78 -10.51 4.45 13.75
C ASN A 78 -9.75 5.26 12.69
N GLY A 79 -9.27 4.59 11.66
CA GLY A 79 -8.49 5.21 10.61
C GLY A 79 -9.36 5.90 9.57
N GLU A 80 -8.83 6.99 9.03
CA GLU A 80 -9.37 7.71 7.88
C GLU A 80 -8.44 7.52 6.69
N CYS A 81 -9.00 7.16 5.54
CA CYS A 81 -8.22 7.03 4.32
C CYS A 81 -7.65 8.37 3.86
N ASN A 82 -6.66 8.29 2.97
CA ASN A 82 -6.04 9.44 2.33
C ASN A 82 -5.35 10.42 3.29
N ARG A 83 -4.83 9.88 4.37
CA ARG A 83 -3.93 10.60 5.29
C ARG A 83 -2.86 9.68 5.86
N SER A 84 -1.76 10.26 6.32
CA SER A 84 -0.66 9.50 6.92
C SER A 84 -0.78 9.39 8.44
N TYR A 85 -0.23 8.32 8.99
CA TYR A 85 -0.19 7.99 10.41
C TYR A 85 1.19 7.53 10.83
N ASP A 86 1.64 8.00 11.99
CA ASP A 86 2.86 7.50 12.61
C ASP A 86 2.56 6.26 13.45
N LEU A 87 3.36 5.24 13.21
CA LEU A 87 3.37 4.01 13.98
C LEU A 87 4.66 3.86 14.76
N LYS A 88 4.56 3.26 15.93
CA LYS A 88 5.66 2.87 16.81
C LYS A 88 5.65 1.38 17.04
N GLU A 89 6.76 0.86 17.51
CA GLU A 89 6.87 -0.53 17.91
C GLU A 89 5.70 -0.97 18.81
N GLY A 90 5.12 -2.11 18.50
CA GLY A 90 3.96 -2.68 19.18
C GLY A 90 2.62 -2.23 18.62
N ASP A 91 2.57 -1.13 17.83
CA ASP A 91 1.33 -0.71 17.15
C ASP A 91 0.91 -1.75 16.12
N THR A 92 -0.39 -1.92 15.97
CA THR A 92 -0.99 -2.86 15.01
C THR A 92 -1.94 -2.10 14.09
N ILE A 93 -1.94 -2.46 12.82
CA ILE A 93 -2.91 -1.98 11.81
C ILE A 93 -3.82 -3.15 11.50
N ASP A 94 -5.12 -2.94 11.63
CA ASP A 94 -6.14 -3.92 11.29
C ASP A 94 -6.98 -3.39 10.12
N ILE A 95 -6.80 -3.97 8.95
CA ILE A 95 -7.51 -3.59 7.73
C ILE A 95 -8.74 -4.48 7.59
N LEU A 96 -9.88 -3.96 8.00
CA LEU A 96 -11.12 -4.73 8.18
C LEU A 96 -11.80 -5.07 6.85
N ALA A 97 -12.02 -4.06 5.99
CA ALA A 97 -12.69 -4.26 4.73
C ALA A 97 -12.47 -3.08 3.77
N THR A 98 -12.59 -3.33 2.47
CA THR A 98 -12.90 -2.29 1.49
C THR A 98 -14.41 -2.08 1.44
N LYS A 99 -14.86 -0.85 1.11
CA LYS A 99 -16.30 -0.53 1.05
C LYS A 99 -16.77 -0.46 -0.40
N GLN A 100 -16.63 0.71 -1.04
CA GLN A 100 -17.12 0.93 -2.40
C GLN A 100 -16.12 0.50 -3.48
N SER A 101 -14.82 0.51 -3.18
CA SER A 101 -13.80 -0.01 -4.07
C SER A 101 -13.46 -1.46 -3.74
N ALA A 102 -13.11 -2.26 -4.74
CA ALA A 102 -12.64 -3.62 -4.52
C ALA A 102 -11.20 -3.65 -3.94
N TYR A 103 -10.41 -2.63 -4.20
CA TYR A 103 -9.00 -2.57 -3.84
C TYR A 103 -8.70 -1.42 -2.88
N GLY A 104 -7.70 -1.65 -2.03
CA GLY A 104 -7.09 -0.64 -1.18
C GLY A 104 -5.58 -0.84 -1.13
N TYR A 105 -4.88 0.23 -0.72
CA TYR A 105 -3.42 0.24 -0.67
C TYR A 105 -2.94 0.71 0.69
N MET A 106 -1.85 0.08 1.14
CA MET A 106 -1.04 0.59 2.24
C MET A 106 0.35 0.94 1.71
N ALA A 107 0.65 2.22 1.69
CA ALA A 107 1.99 2.74 1.48
C ALA A 107 2.71 2.90 2.82
N LEU A 108 4.02 2.69 2.82
CA LEU A 108 4.87 2.78 3.99
C LEU A 108 6.07 3.67 3.66
N GLU A 109 6.43 4.58 4.55
CA GLU A 109 7.57 5.50 4.37
C GLU A 109 8.85 4.74 4.07
N GLY A 110 9.52 5.12 2.97
CA GLY A 110 10.70 4.45 2.44
C GLY A 110 10.42 3.17 1.68
N GLY A 111 9.22 2.61 1.79
CA GLY A 111 8.80 1.40 1.09
C GLY A 111 9.19 0.09 1.80
N PHE A 112 8.79 -1.00 1.21
CA PHE A 112 9.09 -2.36 1.66
C PHE A 112 10.42 -2.83 1.09
N ASP A 113 11.21 -3.55 1.90
CA ASP A 113 12.47 -4.13 1.46
C ASP A 113 12.22 -5.43 0.69
N ILE A 114 11.92 -5.26 -0.59
CA ILE A 114 11.56 -6.34 -1.51
C ILE A 114 12.50 -6.29 -2.70
N LYS A 115 13.15 -7.41 -2.99
CA LYS A 115 13.98 -7.53 -4.19
C LYS A 115 13.11 -7.53 -5.45
N PRO A 116 13.26 -6.56 -6.37
CA PRO A 116 12.48 -6.53 -7.60
C PRO A 116 12.74 -7.75 -8.49
N PHE A 117 11.72 -8.15 -9.22
CA PHE A 117 11.82 -9.10 -10.33
C PHE A 117 11.51 -8.37 -11.63
N CYS A 118 12.45 -8.37 -12.58
CA CYS A 118 12.33 -7.58 -13.81
C CYS A 118 11.96 -6.11 -13.55
N ASN A 119 12.72 -5.45 -12.66
CA ASN A 119 12.55 -4.05 -12.25
C ASN A 119 11.17 -3.69 -11.66
N SER A 120 10.42 -4.67 -11.17
CA SER A 120 9.11 -4.45 -10.56
C SER A 120 8.93 -5.33 -9.32
N VAL A 121 8.26 -4.79 -8.30
CA VAL A 121 7.81 -5.55 -7.12
C VAL A 121 6.38 -6.07 -7.27
N SER A 122 5.75 -5.82 -8.41
CA SER A 122 4.41 -6.31 -8.70
C SER A 122 4.35 -7.84 -8.73
N VAL A 123 3.37 -8.39 -8.03
CA VAL A 123 3.11 -9.83 -7.94
C VAL A 123 1.93 -10.21 -8.82
N LEU A 124 2.14 -11.16 -9.72
CA LEU A 124 1.13 -11.83 -10.52
C LEU A 124 0.95 -13.27 -10.02
N ALA A 125 0.15 -13.44 -8.98
CA ALA A 125 0.06 -14.71 -8.26
C ALA A 125 -0.39 -15.88 -9.15
N ARG A 126 -1.28 -15.63 -10.11
CA ARG A 126 -1.76 -16.67 -11.05
C ARG A 126 -0.65 -17.20 -11.94
N ALA A 127 0.25 -16.32 -12.38
CA ALA A 127 1.38 -16.67 -13.25
C ALA A 127 2.64 -17.04 -12.45
N LYS A 128 2.61 -16.93 -11.13
CA LYS A 128 3.78 -17.09 -10.23
C LYS A 128 4.95 -16.19 -10.62
N ILE A 129 4.65 -14.98 -11.08
CA ILE A 129 5.62 -13.98 -11.52
C ILE A 129 5.71 -12.87 -10.46
N GLY A 130 6.94 -12.48 -10.14
CA GLY A 130 7.22 -11.39 -9.21
C GLY A 130 8.14 -11.81 -8.06
N PRO A 131 8.36 -10.91 -7.09
CA PRO A 131 9.12 -11.21 -5.88
C PRO A 131 8.59 -12.45 -5.15
N ASN A 132 9.48 -13.14 -4.44
CA ASN A 132 9.13 -14.35 -3.69
C ASN A 132 8.41 -15.43 -4.54
N GLY A 133 8.79 -15.55 -5.81
CA GLY A 133 8.17 -16.50 -6.73
C GLY A 133 6.71 -16.21 -7.05
N GLY A 134 6.30 -14.95 -6.96
CA GLY A 134 4.93 -14.51 -7.25
C GLY A 134 3.90 -14.93 -6.19
N LYS A 135 4.33 -15.28 -5.00
CA LYS A 135 3.44 -15.71 -3.91
C LYS A 135 2.77 -14.52 -3.21
N LYS A 136 1.59 -14.76 -2.68
CA LYS A 136 0.94 -13.85 -1.72
C LYS A 136 1.66 -13.91 -0.38
N ILE A 137 1.49 -12.87 0.43
CA ILE A 137 1.96 -12.84 1.81
C ILE A 137 1.18 -13.89 2.62
N ASN A 138 1.90 -14.66 3.41
CA ASN A 138 1.32 -15.68 4.28
C ASN A 138 1.07 -15.15 5.69
N ILE A 139 0.24 -15.86 6.44
CA ILE A 139 0.04 -15.59 7.87
C ILE A 139 1.37 -15.78 8.61
N ASN A 140 1.68 -14.87 9.53
CA ASN A 140 2.92 -14.81 10.30
C ASN A 140 4.20 -14.58 9.49
N GLU A 141 4.09 -14.20 8.22
CA GLU A 141 5.22 -13.81 7.42
C GLU A 141 5.77 -12.45 7.89
N LYS A 142 7.09 -12.36 8.02
CA LYS A 142 7.76 -11.10 8.35
C LYS A 142 8.02 -10.32 7.07
N ILE A 143 7.56 -9.09 7.05
CA ILE A 143 7.79 -8.14 5.97
C ILE A 143 8.81 -7.12 6.46
N TYR A 144 9.90 -6.98 5.73
CA TYR A 144 10.94 -6.01 6.05
C TYR A 144 10.64 -4.68 5.41
N ILE A 145 11.02 -3.61 6.10
CA ILE A 145 10.86 -2.23 5.64
C ILE A 145 12.23 -1.61 5.38
N LYS A 146 12.34 -0.81 4.34
CA LYS A 146 13.55 -0.04 4.09
C LYS A 146 13.71 1.00 5.19
N ARG A 147 14.92 1.12 5.75
CA ARG A 147 15.20 2.17 6.72
C ARG A 147 15.26 3.52 6.00
N ASN A 148 14.34 4.41 6.34
CA ASN A 148 14.42 5.82 5.96
C ASN A 148 14.12 6.68 7.19
N SER A 149 14.96 7.66 7.42
CA SER A 149 14.76 8.70 8.42
C SER A 149 14.28 9.95 7.69
N LYS A 150 12.99 10.13 7.46
CA LYS A 150 12.50 11.38 6.87
C LYS A 150 11.09 11.72 7.34
N SER A 151 10.83 12.98 7.46
CA SER A 151 9.58 13.69 7.65
C SER A 151 8.83 13.42 8.95
N GLU A 152 8.92 14.40 9.84
CA GLU A 152 8.06 14.50 11.05
C GLU A 152 6.61 14.95 10.73
N LYS A 153 6.32 15.35 9.48
CA LYS A 153 5.03 15.90 9.09
C LYS A 153 4.08 14.79 8.63
N ASN A 154 2.84 14.86 9.11
CA ASN A 154 1.73 14.04 8.59
C ASN A 154 0.99 14.81 7.50
N PHE A 155 0.58 14.12 6.46
CA PHE A 155 -0.09 14.67 5.28
C PHE A 155 -1.52 14.15 5.18
N VAL A 156 -2.38 14.99 4.62
CA VAL A 156 -3.77 14.65 4.28
C VAL A 156 -4.01 15.07 2.84
N ALA A 157 -4.52 14.18 2.02
CA ALA A 157 -4.95 14.53 0.68
C ALA A 157 -6.31 15.23 0.72
N GLN A 158 -6.38 16.42 0.13
CA GLN A 158 -7.63 17.16 -0.05
C GLN A 158 -8.07 17.01 -1.51
N PHE A 159 -9.24 16.43 -1.72
CA PHE A 159 -9.85 16.34 -3.03
C PHE A 159 -10.75 17.56 -3.24
N LYS A 160 -10.44 18.41 -4.24
CA LYS A 160 -11.40 19.39 -4.70
C LYS A 160 -12.48 18.64 -5.48
N ASN A 161 -13.72 18.69 -5.00
CA ASN A 161 -14.86 18.26 -5.80
C ASN A 161 -14.93 19.15 -7.04
N SER A 162 -14.37 18.68 -8.16
CA SER A 162 -14.72 19.23 -9.44
C SER A 162 -16.16 18.76 -9.72
N ASN A 163 -17.13 19.64 -9.58
CA ASN A 163 -18.49 19.44 -10.08
C ASN A 163 -18.44 19.38 -11.63
N ASN A 164 -17.76 18.39 -12.15
CA ASN A 164 -17.87 18.06 -13.56
C ASN A 164 -18.99 17.02 -13.67
N ASN A 165 -20.16 17.52 -14.01
CA ASN A 165 -21.25 16.74 -14.60
C ASN A 165 -20.74 16.16 -15.94
N ASN A 166 -19.87 15.17 -15.88
CA ASN A 166 -19.49 14.40 -17.05
C ASN A 166 -20.61 13.41 -17.33
N THR A 167 -21.61 13.88 -18.07
CA THR A 167 -22.55 12.99 -18.73
C THR A 167 -21.77 12.25 -19.83
N ILE A 168 -21.51 10.97 -19.61
CA ILE A 168 -21.03 10.10 -20.68
C ILE A 168 -22.23 9.93 -21.63
N ARG A 169 -22.09 10.43 -22.86
CA ARG A 169 -23.02 10.16 -23.97
C ARG A 169 -22.51 9.01 -24.80
#